data_1fc65a9ff7067ec3e263870f203baced
#
_entry.id   1fc65a9ff7067ec3e263870f203baced
#
_cell.length_a   1.000
_cell.length_b   1.000
_cell.length_c   1.000
_cell.angle_alpha   90.00
_cell.angle_beta   90.00
_cell.angle_gamma   90.00
#
_symmetry.space_group_name_H-M   'P 1'
#
loop_
_entity.id
_entity.type
_entity.pdbx_description
1 polymer ?
#
loop_
_entity_poly.entity_id
_entity_poly.type
_entity_poly.pdbx_seq_one_letter_code
_entity_poly.pdbx_strand_id
1 'polypeptide(L)'
;MEKMLNEFKEEYVCQYSLYLNSLDNVEKVNSLSEQEIADAMVQWKRKRSVMRELRRVAKIFGYTQEDIERWEWTEYVKHCNKG
;
A
#
# COMPACT_ATOMS: atom_id res chain seq x y z
N MET A 1 9.90 -9.73 -20.73
CA MET A 1 8.71 -10.02 -19.91
C MET A 1 9.01 -10.12 -18.41
N GLU A 2 10.00 -10.91 -18.03
CA GLU A 2 10.37 -11.03 -16.60
C GLU A 2 10.77 -9.69 -15.98
N LYS A 3 11.51 -8.87 -16.71
CA LYS A 3 11.93 -7.56 -16.24
C LYS A 3 10.73 -6.65 -15.98
N MET A 4 9.74 -6.65 -16.86
CA MET A 4 8.51 -5.86 -16.69
C MET A 4 7.71 -6.34 -15.48
N LEU A 5 7.63 -7.65 -15.28
CA LEU A 5 6.93 -8.23 -14.16
C LEU A 5 7.60 -7.88 -12.82
N ASN A 6 8.94 -7.90 -12.80
CA ASN A 6 9.70 -7.51 -11.62
C ASN A 6 9.51 -6.03 -11.31
N GLU A 7 9.52 -5.18 -12.32
CA GLU A 7 9.27 -3.74 -12.16
C GLU A 7 7.86 -3.49 -11.61
N PHE A 8 6.87 -4.24 -12.09
CA PHE A 8 5.50 -4.14 -11.58
C PHE A 8 5.43 -4.52 -10.11
N LYS A 9 6.06 -5.63 -9.73
CA LYS A 9 6.10 -6.09 -8.35
C LYS A 9 6.74 -5.03 -7.44
N GLU A 10 7.86 -4.45 -7.88
CA GLU A 10 8.55 -3.41 -7.13
C GLU A 10 7.67 -2.19 -6.93
N GLU A 11 6.96 -1.78 -7.98
CA GLU A 11 6.02 -0.66 -7.91
C GLU A 11 4.87 -0.97 -6.95
N TYR A 12 4.32 -2.19 -7.03
CA TYR A 12 3.25 -2.62 -6.13
C TYR A 12 3.70 -2.52 -4.67
N VAL A 13 4.87 -3.06 -4.36
CA VAL A 13 5.43 -3.07 -3.00
C VAL A 13 5.68 -1.64 -2.52
N CYS A 14 6.21 -0.79 -3.40
CA CYS A 14 6.46 0.61 -3.08
C CYS A 14 5.16 1.34 -2.72
N GLN A 15 4.12 1.18 -3.54
CA GLN A 15 2.82 1.80 -3.29
C GLN A 15 2.16 1.25 -2.02
N TYR A 16 2.33 -0.04 -1.75
CA TYR A 16 1.81 -0.64 -0.53
C TYR A 16 2.49 -0.07 0.72
N SER A 17 3.81 0.16 0.65
CA SER A 17 4.54 0.80 1.73
C SER A 17 4.00 2.21 2.01
N LEU A 18 3.74 2.98 0.96
CA LEU A 18 3.14 4.32 1.10
C LEU A 18 1.73 4.24 1.68
N TYR A 19 0.96 3.22 1.30
CA TYR A 19 -0.37 2.98 1.87
C TYR A 19 -0.28 2.71 3.38
N LEU A 20 0.65 1.87 3.81
CA LEU A 20 0.85 1.57 5.23
C LEU A 20 1.22 2.83 6.01
N ASN A 21 2.08 3.68 5.46
CA ASN A 21 2.45 4.94 6.10
C ASN A 21 1.24 5.87 6.25
N SER A 22 0.37 5.94 5.23
CA SER A 22 -0.83 6.77 5.30
C SER A 22 -1.83 6.23 6.33
N LEU A 23 -1.90 4.90 6.48
CA LEU A 23 -2.75 4.27 7.49
C LEU A 23 -2.27 4.62 8.91
N ASP A 24 -0.95 4.61 9.13
CA ASP A 24 -0.37 5.01 10.41
C ASP A 24 -0.76 6.45 10.77
N ASN A 25 -0.76 7.35 9.79
CA ASN A 25 -1.16 8.75 10.01
C ASN A 25 -2.63 8.85 10.41
N VAL A 26 -3.50 8.03 9.83
CA VAL A 26 -4.92 7.99 10.20
C VAL A 26 -5.09 7.46 11.63
N GLU A 27 -4.28 6.49 12.04
CA GLU A 27 -4.33 5.92 13.39
C GLU A 27 -3.90 6.91 14.47
N LYS A 28 -3.16 7.95 14.10
CA LYS A 28 -2.69 8.99 15.02
C LYS A 28 -3.67 10.15 15.16
N VAL A 29 -4.97 9.93 14.86
CA VAL A 29 -5.98 11.00 14.85
C VAL A 29 -6.09 11.79 16.16
N ASN A 30 -5.82 11.14 17.29
CA ASN A 30 -5.93 11.79 18.61
C ASN A 30 -4.89 12.90 18.83
N SER A 31 -3.81 12.91 18.06
CA SER A 31 -2.74 13.90 18.17
C SER A 31 -2.76 14.92 17.04
N LEU A 32 -3.77 14.86 16.16
CA LEU A 32 -3.85 15.72 14.97
C LEU A 32 -4.97 16.75 15.12
N SER A 33 -4.79 17.91 14.48
CA SER A 33 -5.85 18.92 14.35
C SER A 33 -6.92 18.42 13.36
N GLU A 34 -8.08 19.08 13.33
CA GLU A 34 -9.16 18.73 12.40
C GLU A 34 -8.71 18.76 10.94
N GLN A 35 -7.90 19.78 10.58
CA GLN A 35 -7.38 19.90 9.21
C GLN A 35 -6.42 18.76 8.90
N GLU A 36 -5.55 18.40 9.83
CA GLU A 36 -4.60 17.30 9.66
C GLU A 36 -5.32 15.96 9.53
N ILE A 37 -6.40 15.77 10.30
CA ILE A 37 -7.23 14.55 10.20
C ILE A 37 -7.86 14.47 8.82
N ALA A 38 -8.43 15.57 8.33
CA ALA A 38 -9.06 15.61 7.01
C ALA A 38 -8.04 15.28 5.91
N ASP A 39 -6.84 15.87 5.99
CA ASP A 39 -5.76 15.62 5.01
C ASP A 39 -5.30 14.16 5.06
N ALA A 40 -5.14 13.60 6.27
CA ALA A 40 -4.73 12.21 6.45
C ALA A 40 -5.77 11.26 5.84
N MET A 41 -7.07 11.53 6.05
CA MET A 41 -8.14 10.71 5.48
C MET A 41 -8.15 10.76 3.96
N VAL A 42 -7.92 11.94 3.37
CA VAL A 42 -7.84 12.09 1.91
C VAL A 42 -6.68 11.26 1.35
N GLN A 43 -5.49 11.36 1.96
CA GLN A 43 -4.32 10.60 1.52
C GLN A 43 -4.56 9.09 1.64
N TRP A 44 -5.13 8.66 2.74
CA TRP A 44 -5.43 7.24 2.94
C TRP A 44 -6.38 6.71 1.87
N LYS A 45 -7.46 7.45 1.58
CA LYS A 45 -8.43 7.05 0.55
C LYS A 45 -7.79 6.96 -0.83
N ARG A 46 -6.90 7.92 -1.17
CA ARG A 46 -6.16 7.90 -2.43
C ARG A 46 -5.28 6.68 -2.55
N LYS A 47 -4.50 6.38 -1.50
CA LYS A 47 -3.60 5.22 -1.50
C LYS A 47 -4.39 3.92 -1.56
N ARG A 48 -5.51 3.86 -0.86
CA ARG A 48 -6.39 2.69 -0.91
C ARG A 48 -6.91 2.43 -2.32
N SER A 49 -7.31 3.49 -3.02
CA SER A 49 -7.78 3.39 -4.41
C SER A 49 -6.67 2.91 -5.35
N VAL A 50 -5.46 3.43 -5.18
CA VAL A 50 -4.28 3.01 -5.96
C VAL A 50 -4.02 1.52 -5.74
N MET A 51 -4.06 1.05 -4.49
CA MET A 51 -3.81 -0.36 -4.18
C MET A 51 -4.88 -1.27 -4.78
N ARG A 52 -6.14 -0.84 -4.76
CA ARG A 52 -7.22 -1.61 -5.37
C ARG A 52 -6.98 -1.79 -6.86
N GLU A 53 -6.60 -0.72 -7.55
CA GLU A 53 -6.33 -0.76 -8.98
C GLU A 53 -5.11 -1.60 -9.31
N LEU A 54 -4.03 -1.47 -8.54
CA LEU A 54 -2.82 -2.27 -8.72
C LEU A 54 -3.09 -3.76 -8.50
N ARG A 55 -3.94 -4.10 -7.53
CA ARG A 55 -4.32 -5.49 -7.28
C ARG A 55 -5.05 -6.07 -8.48
N ARG A 56 -5.95 -5.30 -9.07
CA ARG A 56 -6.68 -5.69 -10.28
C ARG A 56 -5.71 -5.92 -11.45
N VAL A 57 -4.77 -5.00 -11.65
CA VAL A 57 -3.76 -5.11 -12.72
C VAL A 57 -2.86 -6.32 -12.49
N ALA A 58 -2.48 -6.59 -11.25
CA ALA A 58 -1.66 -7.77 -10.93
C ALA A 58 -2.34 -9.06 -11.40
N LYS A 59 -3.63 -9.18 -11.17
CA LYS A 59 -4.40 -10.35 -11.61
C LYS A 59 -4.47 -10.47 -13.12
N ILE A 60 -4.54 -9.34 -13.83
CA ILE A 60 -4.50 -9.31 -15.30
C ILE A 60 -3.14 -9.85 -15.80
N PHE A 61 -2.05 -9.53 -15.11
CA PHE A 61 -0.72 -10.04 -15.44
C PHE A 61 -0.52 -11.53 -15.08
N GLY A 62 -1.48 -12.14 -14.42
CA GLY A 62 -1.42 -13.56 -14.08
C GLY A 62 -0.97 -13.88 -12.67
N TYR A 63 -0.77 -12.86 -11.83
CA TYR A 63 -0.45 -13.11 -10.42
C TYR A 63 -1.69 -13.60 -9.68
N THR A 64 -1.48 -14.55 -8.76
CA THR A 64 -2.57 -15.08 -7.96
C THR A 64 -2.81 -14.21 -6.72
N GLN A 65 -3.94 -14.41 -6.09
CA GLN A 65 -4.25 -13.75 -4.82
C GLN A 65 -3.17 -14.08 -3.76
N GLU A 66 -2.68 -15.31 -3.76
CA GLU A 66 -1.62 -15.73 -2.83
C GLU A 66 -0.32 -14.97 -3.06
N ASP A 67 0.05 -14.74 -4.33
CA ASP A 67 1.24 -13.96 -4.67
C ASP A 67 1.14 -12.56 -4.11
N ILE A 68 0.00 -11.92 -4.31
CA ILE A 68 -0.26 -10.54 -3.85
C ILE A 68 -0.21 -10.49 -2.33
N GLU A 69 -0.85 -11.41 -1.65
CA GLU A 69 -0.86 -11.48 -0.19
C GLU A 69 0.54 -11.69 0.37
N ARG A 70 1.37 -12.48 -0.31
CA ARG A 70 2.76 -12.70 0.09
C ARG A 70 3.56 -11.41 0.02
N TRP A 71 3.41 -10.64 -1.06
CA TRP A 71 4.08 -9.35 -1.20
C TRP A 71 3.65 -8.39 -0.10
N GLU A 72 2.36 -8.29 0.14
CA GLU A 72 1.81 -7.40 1.16
C GLU A 72 2.26 -7.80 2.55
N TRP A 73 2.22 -9.09 2.86
CA TRP A 73 2.65 -9.59 4.17
C TRP A 73 4.12 -9.30 4.43
N THR A 74 4.98 -9.56 3.44
CA THR A 74 6.41 -9.29 3.55
C THR A 74 6.67 -7.82 3.84
N GLU A 75 6.01 -6.93 3.13
CA GLU A 75 6.18 -5.49 3.33
C GLU A 75 5.60 -5.03 4.67
N TYR A 76 4.48 -5.59 5.07
CA TYR A 76 3.86 -5.29 6.35
C TYR A 76 4.78 -5.64 7.52
N VAL A 77 5.42 -6.81 7.46
CA VAL A 77 6.37 -7.25 8.49
C VAL A 77 7.55 -6.27 8.59
N LYS A 78 8.09 -5.84 7.45
CA LYS A 78 9.17 -4.85 7.42
C LYS A 78 8.71 -3.53 8.03
N HIS A 79 7.51 -3.10 7.72
CA HIS A 79 6.92 -1.86 8.24
C HIS A 79 6.82 -1.92 9.76
N CYS A 80 6.32 -3.02 10.30
CA CYS A 80 6.19 -3.20 11.76
C CYS A 80 7.54 -3.21 12.46
N ASN A 81 8.58 -3.75 11.82
CA ASN A 81 9.91 -3.86 12.40
C ASN A 81 10.68 -2.53 12.41
N LYS A 82 10.23 -1.54 11.66
CA LYS A 82 10.86 -0.22 11.64
C LYS A 82 10.50 0.65 12.85
N GLY A 83 9.45 0.26 13.53
CA GLY A 83 8.94 1.03 14.65
C GLY A 83 9.62 0.75 15.95
#